data_17e7565fc6d88322229c86c963082e83
#
_entry.id   17e7565fc6d88322229c86c963082e83
#
_cell.length_a   1.000
_cell.length_b   1.000
_cell.length_c   1.000
_cell.angle_alpha   90.00
_cell.angle_beta   90.00
_cell.angle_gamma   90.00
#
_symmetry.space_group_name_H-M   'P 1'
#
loop_
_entity.id
_entity.type
_entity.pdbx_description
1 polymer ?
#
loop_
_entity_poly.entity_id
_entity_poly.type
_entity_poly.pdbx_seq_one_letter_code
_entity_poly.pdbx_strand_id
1 'polypeptide(L)'
;MAEPLKKKEIAALPVSRYEDVRAEIRSGDLAFCSGSYVFSKFIQGFTKSVWSHVGVIYRDDHLRRVFILESEVGIGVRLVPISKYLRDYHGRRKPYRGQMVIARVNPSLGDEQVRTAVSYGMDLLTKPYDNFEIL
;
A
#
# COMPACT_ATOMS: atom_id res chain seq x y z
N MET A 1 0.89 -21.91 -10.63
CA MET A 1 0.52 -20.51 -10.35
C MET A 1 -0.33 -20.49 -9.09
N ALA A 2 0.00 -19.65 -8.12
CA ALA A 2 -0.82 -19.57 -6.89
C ALA A 2 -2.19 -18.98 -7.24
N GLU A 3 -3.26 -19.52 -6.64
CA GLU A 3 -4.59 -18.93 -6.78
C GLU A 3 -4.67 -17.57 -6.07
N PRO A 4 -5.39 -16.60 -6.64
CA PRO A 4 -5.58 -15.31 -5.98
C PRO A 4 -6.39 -15.47 -4.68
N LEU A 5 -5.99 -14.74 -3.64
CA LEU A 5 -6.68 -14.74 -2.35
C LEU A 5 -8.14 -14.27 -2.50
N LYS A 6 -9.04 -14.92 -1.78
CA LYS A 6 -10.45 -14.55 -1.68
C LYS A 6 -10.69 -13.66 -0.45
N LYS A 7 -11.76 -12.85 -0.48
CA LYS A 7 -12.10 -11.95 0.64
C LYS A 7 -12.17 -12.66 1.99
N LYS A 8 -12.73 -13.86 2.03
CA LYS A 8 -12.83 -14.66 3.25
C LYS A 8 -11.47 -15.09 3.80
N GLU A 9 -10.50 -15.32 2.92
CA GLU A 9 -9.14 -15.72 3.31
C GLU A 9 -8.38 -14.53 3.89
N ILE A 10 -8.55 -13.33 3.32
CA ILE A 10 -8.00 -12.11 3.87
C ILE A 10 -8.61 -11.79 5.23
N ALA A 11 -9.93 -11.92 5.36
CA ALA A 11 -10.63 -11.69 6.63
C ALA A 11 -10.22 -12.70 7.73
N ALA A 12 -9.74 -13.88 7.35
CA ALA A 12 -9.25 -14.90 8.27
C ALA A 12 -7.78 -14.72 8.67
N LEU A 13 -7.04 -13.82 8.02
CA LEU A 13 -5.66 -13.52 8.40
C LEU A 13 -5.63 -12.92 9.81
N PRO A 14 -4.64 -13.28 10.63
CA PRO A 14 -4.50 -12.69 11.96
C PRO A 14 -4.24 -11.18 11.82
N VAL A 15 -4.99 -10.38 12.59
CA VAL A 15 -4.79 -8.94 12.66
C VAL A 15 -3.72 -8.65 13.69
N SER A 16 -2.67 -7.97 13.27
CA SER A 16 -1.59 -7.52 14.15
C SER A 16 -1.72 -6.03 14.44
N ARG A 17 -1.36 -5.63 15.64
CA ARG A 17 -1.18 -4.20 15.94
C ARG A 17 0.08 -3.71 15.22
N TYR A 18 0.00 -2.52 14.64
CA TYR A 18 1.13 -1.94 13.92
C TYR A 18 2.40 -1.85 14.77
N GLU A 19 2.24 -1.46 16.01
CA GLU A 19 3.35 -1.33 16.97
C GLU A 19 4.12 -2.65 17.15
N ASP A 20 3.44 -3.79 17.06
CA ASP A 20 4.02 -5.11 17.28
C ASP A 20 4.80 -5.62 16.05
N VAL A 21 4.42 -5.18 14.84
CA VAL A 21 5.01 -5.65 13.57
C VAL A 21 5.90 -4.62 12.90
N ARG A 22 5.88 -3.39 13.35
CA ARG A 22 6.60 -2.27 12.75
C ARG A 22 8.09 -2.56 12.52
N ALA A 23 8.75 -3.23 13.45
CA ALA A 23 10.18 -3.53 13.35
C ALA A 23 10.51 -4.51 12.21
N GLU A 24 9.54 -5.31 11.77
CA GLU A 24 9.70 -6.30 10.71
C GLU A 24 9.45 -5.73 9.31
N ILE A 25 8.77 -4.59 9.21
CA ILE A 25 8.46 -3.94 7.94
C ILE A 25 9.74 -3.31 7.36
N ARG A 26 10.01 -3.58 6.09
CA ARG A 26 11.24 -3.15 5.39
C ARG A 26 10.91 -2.36 4.12
N SER A 27 11.85 -1.53 3.70
CA SER A 27 11.79 -0.92 2.37
C SER A 27 11.73 -1.99 1.29
N GLY A 28 10.85 -1.80 0.30
CA GLY A 28 10.58 -2.77 -0.75
C GLY A 28 9.45 -3.76 -0.44
N ASP A 29 8.96 -3.80 0.80
CA ASP A 29 7.70 -4.48 1.10
C ASP A 29 6.54 -3.78 0.37
N LEU A 30 5.45 -4.49 0.16
CA LEU A 30 4.26 -4.00 -0.51
C LEU A 30 3.10 -3.89 0.47
N ALA A 31 2.41 -2.75 0.43
CA ALA A 31 1.16 -2.57 1.16
C ALA A 31 -0.01 -2.79 0.20
N PHE A 32 -0.74 -3.89 0.38
CA PHE A 32 -1.96 -4.17 -0.35
C PHE A 32 -3.17 -3.70 0.44
N CYS A 33 -4.05 -2.95 -0.19
CA CYS A 33 -5.25 -2.41 0.42
C CYS A 33 -6.51 -2.97 -0.23
N SER A 34 -7.44 -3.42 0.60
CA SER A 34 -8.78 -3.85 0.20
C SER A 34 -9.80 -2.87 0.80
N GLY A 35 -10.11 -1.81 0.05
CA GLY A 35 -10.98 -0.74 0.51
C GLY A 35 -12.47 -1.08 0.43
N SER A 36 -13.24 -0.46 1.30
CA SER A 36 -14.71 -0.51 1.26
C SER A 36 -15.35 0.74 0.62
N TYR A 37 -14.54 1.64 0.07
CA TYR A 37 -15.00 2.81 -0.66
C TYR A 37 -15.62 2.43 -2.00
N VAL A 38 -16.52 3.25 -2.51
CA VAL A 38 -17.24 2.99 -3.79
C VAL A 38 -16.25 2.76 -4.93
N PHE A 39 -15.24 3.60 -5.06
CA PHE A 39 -14.21 3.47 -6.10
C PHE A 39 -13.38 2.19 -5.92
N SER A 40 -13.03 1.83 -4.70
CA SER A 40 -12.32 0.58 -4.40
C SER A 40 -13.13 -0.64 -4.82
N LYS A 41 -14.43 -0.64 -4.57
CA LYS A 41 -15.33 -1.72 -4.99
C LYS A 41 -15.46 -1.80 -6.51
N PHE A 42 -15.45 -0.67 -7.19
CA PHE A 42 -15.44 -0.63 -8.66
C PHE A 42 -14.18 -1.29 -9.23
N ILE A 43 -13.00 -0.90 -8.71
CA ILE A 43 -11.72 -1.52 -9.13
C ILE A 43 -11.74 -3.02 -8.85
N GLN A 44 -12.14 -3.45 -7.67
CA GLN A 44 -12.23 -4.87 -7.29
C GLN A 44 -13.16 -5.64 -8.24
N GLY A 45 -14.31 -5.08 -8.59
CA GLY A 45 -15.26 -5.68 -9.54
C GLY A 45 -14.69 -5.79 -10.94
N PHE A 46 -14.04 -4.76 -11.43
CA PHE A 46 -13.45 -4.72 -12.78
C PHE A 46 -12.25 -5.66 -12.91
N THR A 47 -11.35 -5.65 -11.94
CA THR A 47 -10.14 -6.50 -11.95
C THR A 47 -10.38 -7.91 -11.46
N LYS A 48 -11.55 -8.20 -10.90
CA LYS A 48 -11.88 -9.46 -10.20
C LYS A 48 -10.88 -9.77 -9.08
N SER A 49 -10.29 -8.75 -8.49
CA SER A 49 -9.34 -8.82 -7.39
C SER A 49 -9.97 -8.33 -6.10
N VAL A 50 -9.54 -8.86 -4.97
CA VAL A 50 -9.90 -8.35 -3.65
C VAL A 50 -9.15 -7.05 -3.31
N TRP A 51 -8.04 -6.80 -4.01
CA TRP A 51 -7.21 -5.61 -3.81
C TRP A 51 -7.68 -4.47 -4.69
N SER A 52 -7.76 -3.29 -4.12
CA SER A 52 -8.11 -2.06 -4.82
C SER A 52 -6.95 -1.09 -4.95
N HIS A 53 -5.87 -1.30 -4.21
CA HIS A 53 -4.74 -0.41 -4.17
C HIS A 53 -3.48 -1.13 -3.69
N VAL A 54 -2.32 -0.71 -4.17
CA VAL A 54 -1.02 -1.19 -3.73
C VAL A 54 -0.03 -0.03 -3.66
N GLY A 55 0.81 -0.04 -2.65
CA GLY A 55 1.92 0.90 -2.51
C GLY A 55 3.21 0.17 -2.14
N VAL A 56 4.33 0.85 -2.32
CA VAL A 56 5.66 0.34 -1.96
C VAL A 56 6.08 0.97 -0.65
N ILE A 57 6.55 0.15 0.28
CA ILE A 57 7.04 0.63 1.58
C ILE A 57 8.43 1.25 1.40
N TYR A 58 8.58 2.42 1.99
CA TYR A 58 9.86 3.06 2.28
C TYR A 58 10.00 3.26 3.78
N ARG A 59 11.05 2.69 4.36
CA ARG A 59 11.39 2.87 5.77
C ARG A 59 12.54 3.83 5.91
N ASP A 60 12.34 4.90 6.66
CA ASP A 60 13.38 5.84 7.04
C ASP A 60 13.76 5.60 8.50
N ASP A 61 14.93 5.02 8.71
CA ASP A 61 15.42 4.72 10.06
C ASP A 61 15.90 5.96 10.81
N HIS A 62 16.33 7.00 10.09
CA HIS A 62 16.72 8.27 10.68
C HIS A 62 15.51 8.99 11.29
N LEU A 63 14.43 9.07 10.53
CA LEU A 63 13.16 9.63 11.01
C LEU A 63 12.37 8.64 11.89
N ARG A 64 12.77 7.38 11.93
CA ARG A 64 12.03 6.27 12.56
C ARG A 64 10.59 6.20 12.07
N ARG A 65 10.40 6.36 10.75
CA ARG A 65 9.09 6.40 10.12
C ARG A 65 9.01 5.38 8.98
N VAL A 66 7.81 4.84 8.80
CA VAL A 66 7.46 3.98 7.68
C VAL A 66 6.49 4.73 6.79
N PHE A 67 6.80 4.80 5.50
CA PHE A 67 6.01 5.48 4.48
C PHE A 67 5.49 4.50 3.45
N ILE A 68 4.41 4.89 2.80
CA ILE A 68 3.88 4.23 1.60
C ILE A 68 4.11 5.19 0.43
N LEU A 69 4.83 4.71 -0.57
CA LEU A 69 4.99 5.36 -1.87
C LEU A 69 3.91 4.79 -2.79
N GLU A 70 3.00 5.63 -3.24
CA GLU A 70 1.79 5.20 -3.92
C GLU A 70 1.29 6.21 -4.93
N SER A 71 0.44 5.76 -5.86
CA SER A 71 -0.35 6.64 -6.72
C SER A 71 -1.81 6.57 -6.29
N GLU A 72 -2.32 7.67 -5.75
CA GLU A 72 -3.68 7.76 -5.22
C GLU A 72 -4.59 8.53 -6.16
N VAL A 73 -5.80 8.03 -6.35
CA VAL A 73 -6.81 8.69 -7.20
C VAL A 73 -7.11 10.09 -6.70
N GLY A 74 -7.08 11.06 -7.62
CA GLY A 74 -7.34 12.47 -7.31
C GLY A 74 -6.17 13.23 -6.69
N ILE A 75 -5.09 12.53 -6.30
CA ILE A 75 -3.89 13.13 -5.69
C ILE A 75 -2.67 12.91 -6.58
N GLY A 76 -2.50 11.70 -7.11
CA GLY A 76 -1.32 11.28 -7.86
C GLY A 76 -0.29 10.59 -6.98
N VAL A 77 0.97 10.60 -7.44
CA VAL A 77 2.07 9.94 -6.73
C VAL A 77 2.46 10.75 -5.49
N ARG A 78 2.47 10.06 -4.36
CA ARG A 78 2.78 10.65 -3.06
C ARG A 78 3.56 9.69 -2.17
N LEU A 79 4.24 10.25 -1.20
CA LEU A 79 4.87 9.53 -0.09
C LEU A 79 4.09 9.88 1.19
N VAL A 80 3.43 8.90 1.78
CA VAL A 80 2.55 9.12 2.93
C VAL A 80 2.96 8.25 4.11
N PRO A 81 3.05 8.79 5.34
CA PRO A 81 3.31 7.96 6.50
C PRO A 81 2.21 6.90 6.70
N ILE A 82 2.58 5.68 7.01
CA ILE A 82 1.61 4.60 7.25
C ILE A 82 0.63 4.95 8.38
N SER A 83 1.06 5.77 9.34
CA SER A 83 0.21 6.27 10.42
C SER A 83 -1.02 7.05 9.92
N LYS A 84 -0.95 7.63 8.72
CA LYS A 84 -2.11 8.28 8.09
C LYS A 84 -3.21 7.26 7.75
N TYR A 85 -2.84 6.10 7.26
CA TYR A 85 -3.80 5.01 7.04
C TYR A 85 -4.45 4.53 8.34
N LEU A 86 -3.69 4.51 9.41
CA LEU A 86 -4.14 3.95 10.69
C LEU A 86 -5.03 4.90 11.52
N ARG A 87 -4.86 6.22 11.35
CA ARG A 87 -5.47 7.21 12.26
C ARG A 87 -6.12 8.40 11.58
N ASP A 88 -5.62 8.79 10.43
CA ASP A 88 -5.97 10.08 9.82
C ASP A 88 -5.95 10.00 8.28
N TYR A 89 -6.66 9.02 7.75
CA TYR A 89 -6.70 8.82 6.30
C TYR A 89 -7.28 10.04 5.59
N HIS A 90 -6.50 10.62 4.69
CA HIS A 90 -6.81 11.86 3.98
C HIS A 90 -7.12 13.06 4.89
N GLY A 91 -6.54 13.12 6.09
CA GLY A 91 -6.76 14.21 7.04
C GLY A 91 -8.16 14.25 7.68
N ARG A 92 -8.90 13.15 7.61
CA ARG A 92 -10.28 13.05 8.11
C ARG A 92 -10.38 12.62 9.57
N ARG A 93 -9.26 12.46 10.26
CA ARG A 93 -9.18 11.98 11.66
C ARG A 93 -9.86 10.62 11.87
N LYS A 94 -9.84 9.78 10.85
CA LYS A 94 -10.38 8.42 10.86
C LYS A 94 -9.41 7.48 10.16
N PRO A 95 -9.35 6.20 10.55
CA PRO A 95 -8.52 5.24 9.86
C PRO A 95 -9.03 4.97 8.44
N TYR A 96 -8.15 4.43 7.61
CA TYR A 96 -8.53 3.85 6.32
C TYR A 96 -9.65 2.82 6.52
N ARG A 97 -10.64 2.91 5.68
CA ARG A 97 -11.81 2.05 5.73
C ARG A 97 -11.62 0.84 4.80
N GLY A 98 -11.02 -0.19 5.35
CA GLY A 98 -10.68 -1.41 4.63
C GLY A 98 -9.60 -2.20 5.35
N GLN A 99 -9.05 -3.18 4.66
CA GLN A 99 -7.98 -4.04 5.16
C GLN A 99 -6.67 -3.68 4.48
N MET A 100 -5.58 -3.75 5.22
CA MET A 100 -4.22 -3.57 4.71
C MET A 100 -3.40 -4.81 5.06
N VAL A 101 -2.69 -5.35 4.09
CA VAL A 101 -1.75 -6.46 4.27
C VAL A 101 -0.38 -5.99 3.80
N ILE A 102 0.63 -6.18 4.64
CA ILE A 102 2.02 -5.97 4.25
C ILE A 102 2.59 -7.31 3.78
N ALA A 103 3.10 -7.33 2.57
CA ALA A 103 3.67 -8.52 1.95
C ALA A 103 5.10 -8.26 1.49
N ARG A 104 5.89 -9.31 1.46
CA ARG A 104 7.28 -9.26 0.95
C ARG A 104 7.40 -10.11 -0.30
N VAL A 105 8.10 -9.57 -1.30
CA VAL A 105 8.41 -10.31 -2.53
C VAL A 105 9.29 -11.52 -2.20
N ASN A 106 8.96 -12.65 -2.78
CA ASN A 106 9.71 -13.90 -2.60
C ASN A 106 10.19 -14.45 -3.97
N PRO A 107 11.49 -14.64 -4.20
CA PRO A 107 12.60 -14.31 -3.30
C PRO A 107 12.73 -12.82 -3.01
N SER A 108 13.28 -12.47 -1.84
CA SER A 108 13.45 -11.07 -1.44
C SER A 108 14.31 -10.29 -2.41
N LEU A 109 13.96 -9.05 -2.66
CA LEU A 109 14.77 -8.13 -3.44
C LEU A 109 16.05 -7.78 -2.68
N GLY A 110 17.16 -7.64 -3.41
CA GLY A 110 18.40 -7.13 -2.84
C GLY A 110 18.32 -5.62 -2.56
N ASP A 111 19.18 -5.14 -1.67
CA ASP A 111 19.16 -3.73 -1.25
C ASP A 111 19.32 -2.76 -2.42
N GLU A 112 20.11 -3.10 -3.41
CA GLU A 112 20.31 -2.27 -4.61
C GLU A 112 19.04 -2.20 -5.48
N GLN A 113 18.34 -3.31 -5.61
CA GLN A 113 17.06 -3.37 -6.35
C GLN A 113 15.98 -2.53 -5.64
N VAL A 114 15.92 -2.63 -4.31
CA VAL A 114 14.99 -1.83 -3.50
C VAL A 114 15.31 -0.35 -3.63
N ARG A 115 16.60 0.02 -3.50
CA ARG A 115 17.05 1.41 -3.64
C ARG A 115 16.67 1.97 -5.01
N THR A 116 16.94 1.24 -6.08
CA THR A 116 16.62 1.65 -7.45
C THR A 116 15.12 1.85 -7.63
N ALA A 117 14.30 0.91 -7.16
CA ALA A 117 12.84 0.98 -7.29
C ALA A 117 12.24 2.16 -6.51
N VAL A 118 12.66 2.33 -5.25
CA VAL A 118 12.17 3.42 -4.39
C VAL A 118 12.65 4.78 -4.92
N SER A 119 13.91 4.90 -5.32
CA SER A 119 14.46 6.12 -5.90
C SER A 119 13.71 6.53 -7.17
N TYR A 120 13.43 5.58 -8.06
CA TYR A 120 12.62 5.83 -9.24
C TYR A 120 11.21 6.34 -8.89
N GLY A 121 10.57 5.72 -7.91
CA GLY A 121 9.26 6.16 -7.43
C GLY A 121 9.29 7.56 -6.82
N MET A 122 10.39 7.94 -6.14
CA MET A 122 10.58 9.30 -5.63
C MET A 122 10.66 10.34 -6.74
N ASP A 123 11.27 10.00 -7.87
CA ASP A 123 11.35 10.88 -9.05
C ASP A 123 9.98 11.11 -9.71
N LEU A 124 9.01 10.24 -9.42
CA LEU A 124 7.63 10.36 -9.90
C LEU A 124 6.72 11.14 -8.96
N LEU A 125 7.20 11.58 -7.80
CA LEU A 125 6.37 12.34 -6.85
C LEU A 125 5.70 13.53 -7.56
N THR A 126 4.46 13.80 -7.17
CA THR A 126 3.58 14.83 -7.76
C THR A 126 3.04 14.53 -9.17
N LYS A 127 3.46 13.43 -9.80
CA LYS A 127 2.85 13.01 -11.07
C LYS A 127 1.36 12.71 -10.85
N PRO A 128 0.45 13.26 -11.68
CA PRO A 128 -0.97 13.01 -11.50
C PRO A 128 -1.34 11.54 -11.75
N TYR A 129 -2.42 11.11 -11.12
CA TYR A 129 -2.99 9.79 -11.37
C TYR A 129 -3.58 9.72 -12.78
N ASP A 130 -3.27 8.67 -13.52
CA ASP A 130 -3.84 8.47 -14.85
C ASP A 130 -5.22 7.81 -14.74
N ASN A 131 -6.25 8.65 -14.87
CA ASN A 131 -7.64 8.19 -14.81
C ASN A 131 -8.10 7.52 -16.11
N PHE A 132 -7.38 7.71 -17.22
CA PHE A 132 -7.81 7.20 -18.52
C PHE A 132 -7.44 5.73 -18.76
N GLU A 133 -6.38 5.24 -18.17
CA GLU A 133 -5.98 3.83 -18.32
C GLU A 133 -6.91 2.85 -17.56
N ILE A 134 -7.74 3.35 -16.64
CA ILE A 134 -8.69 2.53 -15.87
C ILE A 134 -10.07 2.49 -16.52
N LEU A 135 -10.37 3.44 -17.36
CA LEU A 135 -11.65 3.56 -18.06
C LEU A 135 -11.55 3.02 -19.49
#